data_bfe8f0fbbf0d10606fddc2307566e1a2
#
_entry.id   bfe8f0fbbf0d10606fddc2307566e1a2
#
_cell.length_a   1.000
_cell.length_b   1.000
_cell.length_c   1.000
_cell.angle_alpha   90.00
_cell.angle_beta   90.00
_cell.angle_gamma   90.00
#
_symmetry.space_group_name_H-M   'P 1'
#
loop_
_entity.id
_entity.type
_entity.pdbx_description
1 polymer ?
#
loop_
_entity_poly.entity_id
_entity_poly.type
_entity_poly.pdbx_seq_one_letter_code
_entity_poly.pdbx_strand_id
1 'polypeptide(L)'
;MDTQDPSKNIDKKSFCINCGKNGHISKKCLCPIISIGIVCIKINIDDIDLNSIIGYSKKIQNNYLFSIDEIIKLKKIKNILDTINLNNYENLIEYLLIRRKNSLNYVEFIRGKYDINNLDYLEKSINFITSDEREMIKNHSFDFLWKNLWGDNNINNIEFMESCDKFNLLKKGLYIKKNDINIYFSIDRLIKDTVYNFKEPEWGFPKGRRNSREKNIECAKREFEEETNILSDKINIINMTPLEETYLASNNLKYKHIYYIAQIKNNDIIPEINNNNNEQKIEIGDIRWMSFNNALSIIREYNIEKKNVLLNLHLNIRYIIENFKDSLEIFLKTQ
;
A
#
# COMPACT_ATOMS: atom_id res chain seq x y z
N MET A 1 1.62 -53.93 -11.80
CA MET A 1 2.51 -52.76 -11.86
C MET A 1 1.65 -51.52 -11.57
N ASP A 2 1.57 -51.17 -10.29
CA ASP A 2 0.78 -50.01 -9.85
C ASP A 2 1.55 -48.74 -10.15
N THR A 3 1.06 -47.99 -11.11
CA THR A 3 1.55 -46.64 -11.40
C THR A 3 1.03 -45.70 -10.31
N GLN A 4 1.85 -45.45 -9.31
CA GLN A 4 1.59 -44.42 -8.30
C GLN A 4 1.58 -43.04 -8.98
N ASP A 5 0.40 -42.40 -8.97
CA ASP A 5 0.18 -41.02 -9.37
C ASP A 5 0.99 -40.08 -8.45
N PRO A 6 1.97 -39.28 -8.98
CA PRO A 6 2.82 -38.42 -8.15
C PRO A 6 2.09 -37.22 -7.53
N SER A 7 0.78 -37.08 -7.73
CA SER A 7 -0.01 -35.93 -7.27
C SER A 7 -0.56 -36.03 -5.84
N LYS A 8 -0.37 -37.15 -5.12
CA LYS A 8 -1.09 -37.45 -3.86
C LYS A 8 -0.36 -37.22 -2.55
N ASN A 9 0.83 -36.62 -2.52
CA ASN A 9 1.48 -36.25 -1.27
C ASN A 9 1.64 -34.74 -1.13
N ILE A 10 0.52 -34.01 -1.12
CA ILE A 10 0.51 -32.60 -0.65
C ILE A 10 0.41 -32.67 0.87
N ASP A 11 1.54 -32.39 1.51
CA ASP A 11 1.70 -32.36 2.96
C ASP A 11 0.65 -31.41 3.58
N LYS A 12 -0.38 -31.96 4.24
CA LYS A 12 -1.46 -31.21 4.92
C LYS A 12 -0.92 -30.16 5.93
N LYS A 13 0.38 -30.20 6.24
CA LYS A 13 1.09 -29.32 7.16
C LYS A 13 1.71 -28.09 6.48
N SER A 14 1.75 -28.01 5.13
CA SER A 14 2.36 -26.87 4.44
C SER A 14 1.47 -25.64 4.57
N PHE A 15 2.03 -24.51 5.09
CA PHE A 15 1.36 -23.22 5.20
C PHE A 15 1.74 -22.34 4.01
N CYS A 16 0.73 -21.79 3.33
CA CYS A 16 0.95 -20.87 2.23
C CYS A 16 1.14 -19.44 2.74
N ILE A 17 2.36 -18.91 2.63
CA ILE A 17 2.67 -17.54 3.03
C ILE A 17 1.90 -16.49 2.21
N ASN A 18 1.46 -16.82 0.98
CA ASN A 18 0.67 -15.91 0.16
C ASN A 18 -0.76 -15.74 0.68
N CYS A 19 -1.54 -16.83 0.77
CA CYS A 19 -2.96 -16.74 1.12
C CYS A 19 -3.27 -17.08 2.60
N GLY A 20 -2.29 -17.54 3.39
CA GLY A 20 -2.46 -17.89 4.80
C GLY A 20 -3.21 -19.21 5.05
N LYS A 21 -3.46 -20.01 4.01
CA LYS A 21 -4.15 -21.31 4.13
C LYS A 21 -3.14 -22.46 4.19
N ASN A 22 -3.53 -23.54 4.87
CA ASN A 22 -2.77 -24.78 4.87
C ASN A 22 -3.05 -25.61 3.59
N GLY A 23 -2.16 -26.56 3.29
CA GLY A 23 -2.34 -27.57 2.22
C GLY A 23 -1.61 -27.26 0.91
N HIS A 24 -0.91 -26.13 0.80
CA HIS A 24 -0.07 -25.80 -0.35
C HIS A 24 1.00 -24.75 -0.01
N ILE A 25 2.01 -24.64 -0.84
CA ILE A 25 3.05 -23.59 -0.75
C ILE A 25 2.72 -22.41 -1.70
N SER A 26 3.34 -21.25 -1.48
CA SER A 26 3.07 -20.02 -2.26
C SER A 26 3.26 -20.20 -3.77
N LYS A 27 4.23 -21.01 -4.21
CA LYS A 27 4.46 -21.30 -5.64
C LYS A 27 3.30 -22.02 -6.33
N LYS A 28 2.45 -22.74 -5.56
CA LYS A 28 1.25 -23.44 -6.04
C LYS A 28 -0.05 -22.73 -5.66
N CYS A 29 0.04 -21.50 -5.16
CA CYS A 29 -1.13 -20.73 -4.74
C CYS A 29 -1.87 -20.16 -5.96
N LEU A 30 -3.19 -20.41 -6.01
CA LEU A 30 -4.08 -19.89 -7.06
C LEU A 30 -4.66 -18.51 -6.71
N CYS A 31 -4.46 -18.05 -5.49
CA CYS A 31 -4.90 -16.71 -5.09
C CYS A 31 -4.03 -15.62 -5.73
N PRO A 32 -4.56 -14.39 -5.91
CA PRO A 32 -3.74 -13.23 -6.21
C PRO A 32 -2.54 -13.12 -5.25
N ILE A 33 -1.52 -12.38 -5.63
CA ILE A 33 -0.41 -12.04 -4.72
C ILE A 33 -0.95 -11.10 -3.66
N ILE A 34 -0.92 -11.54 -2.39
CA ILE A 34 -1.55 -10.83 -1.28
C ILE A 34 -0.51 -10.03 -0.49
N SER A 35 -0.80 -8.74 -0.29
CA SER A 35 -0.15 -7.88 0.69
C SER A 35 -1.18 -7.41 1.71
N ILE A 36 -0.73 -7.17 2.94
CA ILE A 36 -1.60 -6.80 4.06
C ILE A 36 -1.01 -5.57 4.73
N GLY A 37 -1.84 -4.59 5.02
CA GLY A 37 -1.39 -3.32 5.56
C GLY A 37 -2.41 -2.63 6.44
N ILE A 38 -2.10 -1.38 6.78
CA ILE A 38 -2.95 -0.50 7.58
C ILE A 38 -3.14 0.82 6.84
N VAL A 39 -4.40 1.27 6.74
CA VAL A 39 -4.71 2.67 6.50
C VAL A 39 -4.85 3.33 7.85
N CYS A 40 -3.85 4.10 8.24
CA CYS A 40 -3.87 4.84 9.51
C CYS A 40 -4.44 6.24 9.27
N ILE A 41 -5.37 6.64 10.13
CA ILE A 41 -6.00 7.95 10.10
C ILE A 41 -5.68 8.74 11.37
N LYS A 42 -5.70 10.04 11.21
CA LYS A 42 -5.69 11.02 12.29
C LYS A 42 -6.99 11.84 12.19
N ILE A 43 -7.71 11.97 13.30
CA ILE A 43 -8.88 12.83 13.40
C ILE A 43 -8.43 14.10 14.11
N ASN A 44 -8.51 15.23 13.41
CA ASN A 44 -8.07 16.55 13.90
C ASN A 44 -9.07 17.15 14.92
N ILE A 45 -9.52 16.32 15.84
CA ILE A 45 -10.34 16.69 16.98
C ILE A 45 -9.90 15.82 18.15
N ASP A 46 -9.57 16.49 19.25
CA ASP A 46 -9.18 15.81 20.48
C ASP A 46 -10.36 15.05 21.08
N ASP A 47 -10.05 13.98 21.80
CA ASP A 47 -11.03 13.13 22.51
C ASP A 47 -12.04 12.38 21.61
N ILE A 48 -11.91 12.39 20.30
CA ILE A 48 -12.72 11.58 19.38
C ILE A 48 -12.01 10.26 19.06
N ASP A 49 -12.57 9.17 19.58
CA ASP A 49 -12.16 7.80 19.26
C ASP A 49 -13.27 7.06 18.51
N LEU A 50 -12.98 6.61 17.29
CA LEU A 50 -13.96 5.95 16.42
C LEU A 50 -14.47 4.62 16.99
N ASN A 51 -13.65 3.86 17.71
CA ASN A 51 -14.11 2.63 18.34
C ASN A 51 -15.15 2.92 19.42
N SER A 52 -14.96 3.99 20.20
CA SER A 52 -15.94 4.46 21.18
C SER A 52 -17.24 4.90 20.50
N ILE A 53 -17.17 5.67 19.41
CA ILE A 53 -18.34 6.08 18.64
C ILE A 53 -19.11 4.85 18.11
N ILE A 54 -18.42 3.89 17.50
CA ILE A 54 -19.02 2.66 16.99
C ILE A 54 -19.66 1.86 18.13
N GLY A 55 -18.99 1.76 19.27
CA GLY A 55 -19.51 1.07 20.48
C GLY A 55 -20.78 1.72 21.02
N TYR A 56 -20.77 3.03 21.19
CA TYR A 56 -21.94 3.78 21.67
C TYR A 56 -23.10 3.77 20.66
N SER A 57 -22.83 3.87 19.36
CA SER A 57 -23.85 3.72 18.32
C SER A 57 -24.59 2.39 18.45
N LYS A 58 -23.86 1.28 18.62
CA LYS A 58 -24.45 -0.05 18.85
C LYS A 58 -25.27 -0.12 20.15
N LYS A 59 -24.79 0.49 21.25
CA LYS A 59 -25.51 0.56 22.52
C LYS A 59 -26.84 1.30 22.37
N ILE A 60 -26.85 2.47 21.70
CA ILE A 60 -28.04 3.28 21.44
C ILE A 60 -29.04 2.49 20.60
N GLN A 61 -28.60 1.92 19.46
CA GLN A 61 -29.44 1.16 18.55
C GLN A 61 -30.12 -0.07 19.20
N ASN A 62 -29.43 -0.71 20.14
CA ASN A 62 -29.95 -1.90 20.84
C ASN A 62 -30.61 -1.56 22.16
N ASN A 63 -30.83 -0.30 22.51
CA ASN A 63 -31.45 0.16 23.74
C ASN A 63 -30.78 -0.39 25.02
N TYR A 64 -29.43 -0.52 25.01
CA TYR A 64 -28.70 -0.94 26.21
C TYR A 64 -28.65 0.20 27.23
N LEU A 65 -28.62 -0.19 28.50
CA LEU A 65 -28.49 0.76 29.60
C LEU A 65 -27.11 1.44 29.59
N PHE A 66 -27.12 2.72 29.94
CA PHE A 66 -25.92 3.53 30.11
C PHE A 66 -25.70 3.87 31.58
N SER A 67 -24.46 3.82 32.03
CA SER A 67 -24.08 4.35 33.33
C SER A 67 -24.09 5.89 33.30
N ILE A 68 -24.13 6.50 34.49
CA ILE A 68 -24.06 7.96 34.64
C ILE A 68 -22.77 8.52 33.99
N ASP A 69 -21.63 7.83 34.20
CA ASP A 69 -20.34 8.25 33.65
C ASP A 69 -20.36 8.19 32.14
N GLU A 70 -20.98 7.17 31.55
CA GLU A 70 -21.15 7.07 30.08
C GLU A 70 -22.02 8.20 29.53
N ILE A 71 -23.09 8.57 30.22
CA ILE A 71 -23.98 9.69 29.84
C ILE A 71 -23.19 11.01 29.88
N ILE A 72 -22.39 11.25 30.91
CA ILE A 72 -21.53 12.44 31.01
C ILE A 72 -20.54 12.47 29.82
N LYS A 73 -19.93 11.35 29.53
CA LYS A 73 -19.00 11.23 28.39
C LYS A 73 -19.71 11.48 27.04
N LEU A 74 -20.91 10.94 26.85
CA LEU A 74 -21.72 11.17 25.66
C LEU A 74 -22.11 12.64 25.49
N LYS A 75 -22.45 13.35 26.55
CA LYS A 75 -22.71 14.81 26.50
C LYS A 75 -21.47 15.59 26.08
N LYS A 76 -20.27 15.21 26.60
CA LYS A 76 -19.00 15.82 26.17
C LYS A 76 -18.75 15.58 24.67
N ILE A 77 -18.90 14.34 24.21
CA ILE A 77 -18.75 13.99 22.80
C ILE A 77 -19.73 14.78 21.91
N LYS A 78 -21.01 14.91 22.35
CA LYS A 78 -22.01 15.70 21.63
C LYS A 78 -21.56 17.16 21.44
N ASN A 79 -21.11 17.79 22.53
CA ASN A 79 -20.63 19.18 22.45
C ASN A 79 -19.48 19.31 21.43
N ILE A 80 -18.54 18.37 21.40
CA ILE A 80 -17.46 18.33 20.43
C ILE A 80 -18.02 18.18 19.01
N LEU A 81 -18.92 17.22 18.79
CA LEU A 81 -19.52 16.97 17.46
C LEU A 81 -20.35 18.16 16.96
N ASP A 82 -20.94 18.96 17.86
CA ASP A 82 -21.69 20.17 17.48
C ASP A 82 -20.79 21.31 17.01
N THR A 83 -19.51 21.31 17.40
CA THR A 83 -18.53 22.29 16.89
C THR A 83 -18.01 21.93 15.50
N ILE A 84 -18.20 20.68 15.04
CA ILE A 84 -17.73 20.23 13.75
C ILE A 84 -18.61 20.82 12.65
N ASN A 85 -18.00 21.63 11.79
CA ASN A 85 -18.63 22.04 10.55
C ASN A 85 -18.50 20.88 9.53
N LEU A 86 -19.55 20.11 9.37
CA LEU A 86 -19.61 18.97 8.44
C LEU A 86 -19.41 19.38 6.96
N ASN A 87 -19.57 20.68 6.64
CA ASN A 87 -19.25 21.19 5.30
C ASN A 87 -17.73 21.27 5.05
N ASN A 88 -16.91 21.21 6.12
CA ASN A 88 -15.46 21.22 6.05
C ASN A 88 -14.82 19.89 6.44
N TYR A 89 -15.56 18.81 6.23
CA TYR A 89 -15.20 17.44 6.62
C TYR A 89 -13.87 16.96 6.03
N GLU A 90 -13.47 17.51 4.88
CA GLU A 90 -12.23 17.14 4.16
C GLU A 90 -10.95 17.41 4.97
N ASN A 91 -11.00 18.40 5.89
CA ASN A 91 -9.88 18.75 6.76
C ASN A 91 -9.94 18.07 8.14
N LEU A 92 -11.04 17.37 8.43
CA LEU A 92 -11.23 16.69 9.70
C LEU A 92 -10.35 15.46 9.84
N ILE A 93 -10.10 14.76 8.73
CA ILE A 93 -9.38 13.48 8.71
C ILE A 93 -8.15 13.61 7.84
N GLU A 94 -7.01 13.23 8.41
CA GLU A 94 -5.78 13.03 7.66
C GLU A 94 -5.43 11.54 7.59
N TYR A 95 -4.81 11.17 6.49
CA TYR A 95 -4.40 9.80 6.15
C TYR A 95 -2.89 9.72 6.15
N LEU A 96 -2.32 8.69 6.76
CA LEU A 96 -0.90 8.42 6.69
C LEU A 96 -0.58 7.72 5.37
N LEU A 97 0.21 8.38 4.53
CA LEU A 97 0.73 7.81 3.30
C LEU A 97 2.25 7.71 3.36
N ILE A 98 2.76 6.70 2.71
CA ILE A 98 4.19 6.50 2.45
C ILE A 98 4.46 6.66 0.95
N ARG A 99 5.62 7.22 0.61
CA ARG A 99 6.16 7.24 -0.74
C ARG A 99 7.26 6.20 -0.85
N ARG A 100 7.24 5.41 -1.90
CA ARG A 100 8.38 4.53 -2.19
C ARG A 100 9.66 5.34 -2.39
N LYS A 101 10.80 4.76 -2.04
CA LYS A 101 12.10 5.37 -2.33
C LYS A 101 12.37 5.40 -3.83
N ASN A 102 12.07 4.29 -4.50
CA ASN A 102 12.19 4.13 -5.94
C ASN A 102 10.87 3.64 -6.54
N SER A 103 10.56 4.04 -7.76
CA SER A 103 9.36 3.55 -8.43
C SER A 103 9.43 2.04 -8.66
N LEU A 104 8.28 1.38 -8.58
CA LEU A 104 8.21 -0.07 -8.75
C LEU A 104 8.78 -0.51 -10.09
N ASN A 105 8.44 0.21 -11.15
CA ASN A 105 8.91 -0.11 -12.50
C ASN A 105 10.42 0.12 -12.67
N TYR A 106 11.02 1.10 -11.98
CA TYR A 106 12.47 1.26 -11.96
C TYR A 106 13.17 0.07 -11.33
N VAL A 107 12.71 -0.36 -10.15
CA VAL A 107 13.25 -1.53 -9.46
C VAL A 107 13.13 -2.79 -10.33
N GLU A 108 11.96 -3.05 -10.91
CA GLU A 108 11.72 -4.20 -11.80
C GLU A 108 12.56 -4.12 -13.09
N PHE A 109 12.75 -2.92 -13.63
CA PHE A 109 13.60 -2.70 -14.82
C PHE A 109 15.07 -3.01 -14.53
N ILE A 110 15.63 -2.49 -13.44
CA ILE A 110 17.02 -2.79 -13.06
C ILE A 110 17.19 -4.27 -12.72
N ARG A 111 16.19 -4.94 -12.14
CA ARG A 111 16.20 -6.39 -11.89
C ARG A 111 16.05 -7.26 -13.15
N GLY A 112 15.92 -6.67 -14.32
CA GLY A 112 15.75 -7.42 -15.56
C GLY A 112 14.48 -8.28 -15.63
N LYS A 113 13.42 -7.92 -14.84
CA LYS A 113 12.15 -8.66 -14.75
C LYS A 113 11.24 -8.36 -15.96
N TYR A 114 11.80 -8.48 -17.14
CA TYR A 114 11.11 -8.29 -18.42
C TYR A 114 11.67 -9.24 -19.49
N ASP A 115 10.82 -9.52 -20.47
CA ASP A 115 11.27 -10.11 -21.73
C ASP A 115 11.73 -8.99 -22.67
N ILE A 116 12.97 -9.09 -23.11
CA ILE A 116 13.58 -8.09 -23.99
C ILE A 116 12.87 -7.99 -25.35
N ASN A 117 12.15 -9.04 -25.76
CA ASN A 117 11.37 -9.08 -26.99
C ASN A 117 9.95 -8.49 -26.83
N ASN A 118 9.52 -8.21 -25.59
CA ASN A 118 8.21 -7.63 -25.32
C ASN A 118 8.28 -6.09 -25.27
N LEU A 119 8.31 -5.48 -26.46
CA LEU A 119 8.41 -4.02 -26.60
C LEU A 119 7.27 -3.28 -25.88
N ASP A 120 6.03 -3.76 -26.03
CA ASP A 120 4.86 -3.11 -25.41
C ASP A 120 4.97 -3.06 -23.88
N TYR A 121 5.54 -4.11 -23.27
CA TYR A 121 5.81 -4.14 -21.83
C TYR A 121 6.94 -3.16 -21.45
N LEU A 122 8.01 -3.12 -22.22
CA LEU A 122 9.15 -2.23 -21.98
C LEU A 122 8.72 -0.76 -22.06
N GLU A 123 7.97 -0.40 -23.09
CA GLU A 123 7.41 0.96 -23.25
C GLU A 123 6.53 1.35 -22.07
N LYS A 124 5.61 0.47 -21.66
CA LYS A 124 4.79 0.70 -20.45
C LYS A 124 5.65 0.83 -19.20
N SER A 125 6.62 -0.05 -19.00
CA SER A 125 7.48 -0.04 -17.82
C SER A 125 8.24 1.30 -17.71
N ILE A 126 8.88 1.75 -18.77
CA ILE A 126 9.63 3.02 -18.81
C ILE A 126 8.71 4.23 -18.60
N ASN A 127 7.49 4.20 -19.12
CA ASN A 127 6.51 5.26 -18.90
C ASN A 127 6.16 5.48 -17.42
N PHE A 128 6.20 4.44 -16.57
CA PHE A 128 5.87 4.56 -15.16
C PHE A 128 7.06 4.86 -14.24
N ILE A 129 8.28 4.86 -14.79
CA ILE A 129 9.51 5.29 -14.11
C ILE A 129 9.50 6.82 -13.99
N THR A 130 10.05 7.39 -12.91
CA THR A 130 10.12 8.84 -12.74
C THR A 130 11.10 9.49 -13.71
N SER A 131 10.97 10.82 -13.92
CA SER A 131 11.91 11.57 -14.76
C SER A 131 13.36 11.41 -14.32
N ASP A 132 13.60 11.54 -13.00
CA ASP A 132 14.95 11.46 -12.44
C ASP A 132 15.55 10.05 -12.56
N GLU A 133 14.74 9.01 -12.32
CA GLU A 133 15.16 7.63 -12.52
C GLU A 133 15.45 7.30 -13.99
N ARG A 134 14.69 7.87 -14.94
CA ARG A 134 15.00 7.74 -16.39
C ARG A 134 16.33 8.40 -16.75
N GLU A 135 16.61 9.59 -16.19
CA GLU A 135 17.91 10.23 -16.38
C GLU A 135 19.04 9.41 -15.75
N MET A 136 18.81 8.78 -14.60
CA MET A 136 19.78 7.84 -14.01
C MET A 136 20.04 6.65 -14.94
N ILE A 137 18.99 6.00 -15.47
CA ILE A 137 19.12 4.88 -16.42
C ILE A 137 19.93 5.30 -17.66
N LYS A 138 19.70 6.51 -18.16
CA LYS A 138 20.37 7.04 -19.33
C LYS A 138 21.85 7.32 -19.10
N ASN A 139 22.19 7.90 -17.96
CA ASN A 139 23.49 8.51 -17.72
C ASN A 139 24.49 7.64 -16.94
N HIS A 140 24.01 6.58 -16.26
CA HIS A 140 24.86 5.75 -15.41
C HIS A 140 25.08 4.34 -15.96
N SER A 141 26.15 3.69 -15.48
CA SER A 141 26.40 2.27 -15.72
C SER A 141 25.44 1.38 -14.92
N PHE A 142 25.26 0.15 -15.40
CA PHE A 142 24.42 -0.82 -14.69
C PHE A 142 24.90 -1.07 -13.25
N ASP A 143 26.21 -1.19 -13.05
CA ASP A 143 26.83 -1.41 -11.72
C ASP A 143 26.46 -0.29 -10.75
N PHE A 144 26.49 0.96 -11.21
CA PHE A 144 26.09 2.10 -10.38
C PHE A 144 24.61 2.01 -10.00
N LEU A 145 23.72 1.74 -10.97
CA LEU A 145 22.29 1.65 -10.75
C LEU A 145 21.93 0.51 -9.79
N TRP A 146 22.59 -0.65 -9.96
CA TRP A 146 22.40 -1.80 -9.08
C TRP A 146 22.87 -1.52 -7.66
N LYS A 147 24.08 -0.96 -7.50
CA LYS A 147 24.61 -0.58 -6.18
C LYS A 147 23.75 0.45 -5.47
N ASN A 148 23.19 1.40 -6.21
CA ASN A 148 22.29 2.41 -5.63
C ASN A 148 21.00 1.81 -5.06
N LEU A 149 20.52 0.69 -5.61
CA LEU A 149 19.33 -0.01 -5.13
C LEU A 149 19.62 -0.97 -3.97
N TRP A 150 20.69 -1.77 -4.07
CA TRP A 150 20.93 -2.90 -3.16
C TRP A 150 22.25 -2.86 -2.41
N GLY A 151 23.07 -1.83 -2.59
CA GLY A 151 24.38 -1.72 -1.98
C GLY A 151 25.46 -2.59 -2.65
N ASP A 152 26.68 -2.53 -2.11
CA ASP A 152 27.87 -3.16 -2.72
C ASP A 152 27.91 -4.70 -2.63
N ASN A 153 27.17 -5.30 -1.71
CA ASN A 153 27.32 -6.73 -1.38
C ASN A 153 26.60 -7.69 -2.34
N ASN A 154 25.85 -7.19 -3.34
CA ASN A 154 24.97 -7.98 -4.21
C ASN A 154 25.42 -8.05 -5.68
N ILE A 155 26.70 -7.78 -5.99
CA ILE A 155 27.16 -7.60 -7.37
C ILE A 155 27.52 -8.92 -8.09
N ASN A 156 27.67 -10.04 -7.40
CA ASN A 156 28.19 -11.28 -7.97
C ASN A 156 27.17 -12.43 -8.00
N ASN A 157 25.88 -12.14 -7.98
CA ASN A 157 24.84 -13.16 -8.07
C ASN A 157 24.35 -13.33 -9.53
N ILE A 158 23.69 -14.47 -9.79
CA ILE A 158 23.14 -14.80 -11.12
C ILE A 158 22.15 -13.71 -11.59
N GLU A 159 21.32 -13.19 -10.69
CA GLU A 159 20.34 -12.14 -11.01
C GLU A 159 21.02 -10.85 -11.51
N PHE A 160 22.14 -10.45 -10.89
CA PHE A 160 22.94 -9.31 -11.34
C PHE A 160 23.45 -9.52 -12.77
N MET A 161 24.07 -10.69 -13.05
CA MET A 161 24.65 -10.98 -14.36
C MET A 161 23.60 -10.95 -15.47
N GLU A 162 22.49 -11.68 -15.27
CA GLU A 162 21.38 -11.73 -16.25
C GLU A 162 20.76 -10.34 -16.49
N SER A 163 20.60 -9.54 -15.43
CA SER A 163 20.05 -8.19 -15.52
C SER A 163 21.01 -7.24 -16.21
N CYS A 164 22.32 -7.34 -15.95
CA CYS A 164 23.39 -6.57 -16.58
C CYS A 164 23.41 -6.82 -18.08
N ASP A 165 23.35 -8.09 -18.51
CA ASP A 165 23.34 -8.46 -19.92
C ASP A 165 22.14 -7.87 -20.65
N LYS A 166 20.93 -8.00 -20.08
CA LYS A 166 19.70 -7.40 -20.63
C LYS A 166 19.79 -5.88 -20.73
N PHE A 167 20.27 -5.22 -19.68
CA PHE A 167 20.44 -3.77 -19.67
C PHE A 167 21.41 -3.31 -20.73
N ASN A 168 22.58 -3.96 -20.86
CA ASN A 168 23.62 -3.62 -21.83
C ASN A 168 23.15 -3.85 -23.27
N LEU A 169 22.35 -4.90 -23.53
CA LEU A 169 21.73 -5.11 -24.84
C LEU A 169 20.78 -3.96 -25.21
N LEU A 170 19.91 -3.55 -24.28
CA LEU A 170 19.01 -2.40 -24.47
C LEU A 170 19.78 -1.09 -24.62
N LYS A 171 20.89 -0.92 -23.91
CA LYS A 171 21.74 0.27 -24.00
C LYS A 171 22.41 0.41 -25.37
N LYS A 172 22.91 -0.70 -25.93
CA LYS A 172 23.46 -0.76 -27.29
C LYS A 172 22.40 -0.58 -28.37
N GLY A 173 21.17 -0.96 -28.06
CA GLY A 173 20.07 -1.06 -29.00
C GLY A 173 20.09 -2.37 -29.78
N LEU A 174 18.89 -2.81 -30.13
CA LEU A 174 18.68 -4.06 -30.86
C LEU A 174 17.48 -3.94 -31.82
N TYR A 175 17.41 -4.89 -32.76
CA TYR A 175 16.27 -5.02 -33.66
C TYR A 175 15.38 -6.14 -33.19
N ILE A 176 14.09 -5.85 -33.05
CA ILE A 176 13.05 -6.85 -32.79
C ILE A 176 12.13 -6.95 -33.99
N LYS A 177 11.78 -8.16 -34.37
CA LYS A 177 10.81 -8.43 -35.43
C LYS A 177 9.38 -8.38 -34.83
N LYS A 178 8.58 -7.38 -35.27
CA LYS A 178 7.17 -7.26 -34.94
C LYS A 178 6.35 -7.16 -36.24
N ASN A 179 5.41 -8.10 -36.45
CA ASN A 179 4.61 -8.15 -37.70
C ASN A 179 5.45 -8.08 -39.00
N ASP A 180 6.51 -8.89 -39.03
CA ASP A 180 7.49 -8.94 -40.14
C ASP A 180 8.30 -7.67 -40.40
N ILE A 181 8.20 -6.65 -39.55
CA ILE A 181 8.98 -5.42 -39.58
C ILE A 181 10.05 -5.47 -38.50
N ASN A 182 11.31 -5.17 -38.90
CA ASN A 182 12.40 -5.01 -37.95
C ASN A 182 12.34 -3.61 -37.32
N ILE A 183 12.04 -3.55 -36.03
CA ILE A 183 11.98 -2.30 -35.25
C ILE A 183 13.28 -2.18 -34.45
N TYR A 184 14.04 -1.13 -34.68
CA TYR A 184 15.16 -0.78 -33.81
C TYR A 184 14.66 -0.07 -32.59
N PHE A 185 15.14 -0.50 -31.42
CA PHE A 185 14.87 0.21 -30.17
C PHE A 185 16.06 0.13 -29.21
N SER A 186 16.12 1.11 -28.31
CA SER A 186 17.16 1.28 -27.31
C SER A 186 16.57 1.95 -26.08
N ILE A 187 17.31 1.95 -24.99
CA ILE A 187 16.92 2.71 -23.78
C ILE A 187 16.65 4.18 -24.12
N ASP A 188 17.53 4.82 -24.90
CA ASP A 188 17.38 6.23 -25.25
C ASP A 188 16.09 6.49 -26.03
N ARG A 189 15.72 5.59 -26.96
CA ARG A 189 14.47 5.68 -27.69
C ARG A 189 13.27 5.48 -26.78
N LEU A 190 13.28 4.44 -25.92
CA LEU A 190 12.21 4.17 -24.96
C LEU A 190 11.97 5.37 -24.03
N ILE A 191 13.05 6.03 -23.56
CA ILE A 191 12.94 7.22 -22.71
C ILE A 191 12.40 8.41 -23.51
N LYS A 192 12.84 8.62 -24.74
CA LYS A 192 12.40 9.72 -25.61
C LYS A 192 10.90 9.62 -25.93
N ASP A 193 10.39 8.41 -26.11
CA ASP A 193 8.99 8.15 -26.48
C ASP A 193 8.03 8.09 -25.28
N THR A 194 8.50 8.44 -24.04
CA THR A 194 7.65 8.44 -22.84
C THR A 194 6.61 9.55 -22.87
N VAL A 195 5.39 9.21 -22.46
CA VAL A 195 4.23 10.12 -22.39
C VAL A 195 4.07 10.71 -20.99
N TYR A 196 4.25 9.89 -19.94
CA TYR A 196 4.08 10.32 -18.55
C TYR A 196 5.35 10.96 -18.00
N ASN A 197 5.19 11.99 -17.19
CA ASN A 197 6.29 12.68 -16.53
C ASN A 197 6.11 12.69 -15.01
N PHE A 198 6.15 11.51 -14.39
CA PHE A 198 6.10 11.40 -12.94
C PHE A 198 7.39 11.95 -12.33
N LYS A 199 7.26 12.87 -11.38
CA LYS A 199 8.38 13.45 -10.65
C LYS A 199 8.76 12.64 -9.42
N GLU A 200 7.81 11.90 -8.85
CA GLU A 200 7.99 11.13 -7.63
C GLU A 200 7.57 9.68 -7.81
N PRO A 201 8.21 8.73 -7.09
CA PRO A 201 7.72 7.36 -6.95
C PRO A 201 6.30 7.30 -6.38
N GLU A 202 5.73 6.10 -6.39
CA GLU A 202 4.35 5.87 -5.98
C GLU A 202 4.13 6.17 -4.48
N TRP A 203 3.02 6.88 -4.20
CA TRP A 203 2.45 7.03 -2.88
C TRP A 203 1.37 5.96 -2.62
N GLY A 204 1.27 5.51 -1.37
CA GLY A 204 0.27 4.54 -0.96
C GLY A 204 0.22 4.30 0.53
N PHE A 205 -0.47 3.24 0.94
CA PHE A 205 -0.58 2.86 2.34
C PHE A 205 0.49 1.83 2.70
N PRO A 206 1.03 1.85 3.94
CA PRO A 206 1.98 0.87 4.44
C PRO A 206 1.40 -0.55 4.35
N LYS A 207 2.14 -1.48 3.74
CA LYS A 207 1.73 -2.86 3.50
C LYS A 207 2.87 -3.73 3.01
N GLY A 208 2.83 -5.00 3.33
CA GLY A 208 3.73 -5.96 2.76
C GLY A 208 3.24 -7.39 2.81
N ARG A 209 4.13 -8.33 2.60
CA ARG A 209 3.80 -9.74 2.51
C ARG A 209 3.91 -10.43 3.86
N ARG A 210 3.05 -11.43 4.02
CA ARG A 210 3.04 -12.26 5.23
C ARG A 210 4.32 -13.05 5.38
N ASN A 211 4.82 -13.14 6.59
CA ASN A 211 5.84 -14.08 7.01
C ASN A 211 5.23 -15.48 7.28
N SER A 212 6.07 -16.48 7.47
CA SER A 212 5.59 -17.85 7.75
C SER A 212 4.78 -17.90 9.04
N ARG A 213 3.57 -18.47 8.97
CA ARG A 213 2.63 -18.62 10.08
C ARG A 213 2.10 -17.34 10.73
N GLU A 214 2.35 -16.20 10.13
CA GLU A 214 1.90 -14.90 10.59
C GLU A 214 0.40 -14.70 10.27
N LYS A 215 -0.37 -14.18 11.22
CA LYS A 215 -1.77 -13.78 10.99
C LYS A 215 -1.84 -12.46 10.22
N ASN A 216 -2.97 -12.22 9.54
CA ASN A 216 -3.14 -11.00 8.74
C ASN A 216 -2.90 -9.72 9.56
N ILE A 217 -3.48 -9.64 10.75
CA ILE A 217 -3.35 -8.45 11.60
C ILE A 217 -1.92 -8.27 12.14
N GLU A 218 -1.20 -9.36 12.39
CA GLU A 218 0.20 -9.34 12.83
C GLU A 218 1.09 -8.83 11.69
N CYS A 219 0.88 -9.34 10.46
CA CYS A 219 1.53 -8.85 9.26
C CYS A 219 1.27 -7.35 9.04
N ALA A 220 0.01 -6.92 9.11
CA ALA A 220 -0.35 -5.52 8.93
C ALA A 220 0.36 -4.59 9.93
N LYS A 221 0.44 -5.00 11.21
CA LYS A 221 1.12 -4.23 12.26
C LYS A 221 2.63 -4.18 12.06
N ARG A 222 3.26 -5.32 11.72
CA ARG A 222 4.71 -5.39 11.46
C ARG A 222 5.08 -4.50 10.27
N GLU A 223 4.40 -4.64 9.14
CA GLU A 223 4.65 -3.83 7.94
C GLU A 223 4.41 -2.33 8.21
N PHE A 224 3.40 -2.01 9.02
CA PHE A 224 3.16 -0.64 9.44
C PHE A 224 4.34 -0.08 10.25
N GLU A 225 4.86 -0.83 11.22
CA GLU A 225 6.02 -0.42 12.03
C GLU A 225 7.29 -0.30 11.17
N GLU A 226 7.55 -1.28 10.31
CA GLU A 226 8.72 -1.32 9.42
C GLU A 226 8.74 -0.11 8.46
N GLU A 227 7.60 0.17 7.79
CA GLU A 227 7.52 1.22 6.77
C GLU A 227 7.29 2.63 7.36
N THR A 228 6.69 2.77 8.55
CA THR A 228 6.37 4.07 9.14
C THR A 228 7.23 4.48 10.33
N ASN A 229 7.95 3.54 10.93
CA ASN A 229 8.65 3.71 12.22
C ASN A 229 7.73 4.15 13.38
N ILE A 230 6.40 3.99 13.22
CA ILE A 230 5.41 4.22 14.27
C ILE A 230 5.04 2.86 14.86
N LEU A 231 5.27 2.68 16.17
CA LEU A 231 4.96 1.41 16.85
C LEU A 231 3.45 1.14 16.86
N SER A 232 3.06 -0.12 16.74
CA SER A 232 1.65 -0.53 16.69
C SER A 232 0.89 -0.29 18.01
N ASP A 233 1.60 -0.06 19.12
CA ASP A 233 0.99 0.38 20.39
C ASP A 233 0.49 1.84 20.35
N LYS A 234 0.94 2.63 19.37
CA LYS A 234 0.53 4.03 19.14
C LYS A 234 -0.74 4.17 18.31
N ILE A 235 -1.28 3.07 17.81
CA ILE A 235 -2.51 3.07 17.01
C ILE A 235 -3.60 2.22 17.68
N ASN A 236 -4.86 2.57 17.41
CA ASN A 236 -6.04 1.77 17.73
C ASN A 236 -6.59 1.17 16.44
N ILE A 237 -6.58 -0.16 16.32
CA ILE A 237 -7.27 -0.83 15.21
C ILE A 237 -8.77 -0.61 15.36
N ILE A 238 -9.42 -0.09 14.33
CA ILE A 238 -10.84 0.18 14.31
C ILE A 238 -11.59 -1.10 13.99
N ASN A 239 -12.67 -1.36 14.74
CA ASN A 239 -13.50 -2.55 14.56
C ASN A 239 -14.42 -2.40 13.34
N MET A 240 -13.81 -2.37 12.16
CA MET A 240 -14.43 -2.33 10.85
C MET A 240 -13.95 -3.49 9.98
N THR A 241 -14.74 -3.85 8.98
CA THR A 241 -14.29 -4.81 7.95
C THR A 241 -13.10 -4.22 7.19
N PRO A 242 -12.00 -4.97 7.04
CA PRO A 242 -10.86 -4.52 6.24
C PRO A 242 -11.28 -4.15 4.81
N LEU A 243 -10.68 -3.11 4.28
CA LEU A 243 -10.87 -2.70 2.89
C LEU A 243 -9.92 -3.49 1.98
N GLU A 244 -10.34 -3.71 0.75
CA GLU A 244 -9.59 -4.50 -0.20
C GLU A 244 -9.47 -3.77 -1.55
N GLU A 245 -8.30 -3.89 -2.17
CA GLU A 245 -8.12 -3.56 -3.58
C GLU A 245 -7.60 -4.79 -4.33
N THR A 246 -8.06 -4.99 -5.55
CA THR A 246 -7.59 -6.08 -6.42
C THR A 246 -7.41 -5.52 -7.83
N TYR A 247 -6.21 -5.74 -8.39
CA TYR A 247 -5.88 -5.25 -9.71
C TYR A 247 -4.97 -6.21 -10.49
N LEU A 248 -4.93 -6.03 -11.79
CA LEU A 248 -4.00 -6.71 -12.70
C LEU A 248 -2.82 -5.76 -12.96
N ALA A 249 -1.61 -6.16 -12.59
CA ALA A 249 -0.42 -5.36 -12.83
C ALA A 249 0.08 -5.51 -14.28
N SER A 250 1.05 -4.67 -14.67
CA SER A 250 1.68 -4.69 -16.00
C SER A 250 2.35 -6.02 -16.34
N ASN A 251 2.76 -6.79 -15.35
CA ASN A 251 3.32 -8.14 -15.50
C ASN A 251 2.26 -9.25 -15.65
N ASN A 252 0.98 -8.91 -15.86
CA ASN A 252 -0.16 -9.81 -15.94
C ASN A 252 -0.42 -10.67 -14.68
N LEU A 253 0.13 -10.31 -13.54
CA LEU A 253 -0.18 -10.95 -12.27
C LEU A 253 -1.28 -10.19 -11.53
N LYS A 254 -2.19 -10.95 -10.92
CA LYS A 254 -3.21 -10.38 -10.03
C LYS A 254 -2.62 -10.11 -8.65
N TYR A 255 -2.84 -8.92 -8.15
CA TYR A 255 -2.50 -8.50 -6.80
C TYR A 255 -3.76 -8.19 -6.01
N LYS A 256 -3.73 -8.50 -4.72
CA LYS A 256 -4.77 -8.16 -3.76
C LYS A 256 -4.12 -7.53 -2.53
N HIS A 257 -4.58 -6.35 -2.16
CA HIS A 257 -4.17 -5.73 -0.91
C HIS A 257 -5.35 -5.70 0.06
N ILE A 258 -5.07 -6.00 1.33
CA ILE A 258 -6.06 -6.02 2.42
C ILE A 258 -5.59 -5.01 3.45
N TYR A 259 -6.43 -4.03 3.76
CA TYR A 259 -6.11 -2.94 4.68
C TYR A 259 -6.98 -2.97 5.91
N TYR A 260 -6.38 -3.14 7.07
CA TYR A 260 -7.00 -2.83 8.34
C TYR A 260 -7.03 -1.32 8.52
N ILE A 261 -8.02 -0.82 9.23
CA ILE A 261 -8.15 0.61 9.52
C ILE A 261 -7.66 0.85 10.95
N ALA A 262 -6.87 1.88 11.14
CA ALA A 262 -6.40 2.26 12.47
C ALA A 262 -6.50 3.78 12.66
N GLN A 263 -6.75 4.20 13.89
CA GLN A 263 -6.65 5.60 14.31
C GLN A 263 -5.39 5.78 15.16
N ILE A 264 -4.62 6.83 14.89
CA ILE A 264 -3.49 7.22 15.74
C ILE A 264 -4.00 7.64 17.12
N LYS A 265 -3.31 7.24 18.20
CA LYS A 265 -3.71 7.57 19.58
C LYS A 265 -3.34 8.99 19.98
N ASN A 266 -2.26 9.52 19.44
CA ASN A 266 -1.78 10.87 19.71
C ASN A 266 -1.58 11.62 18.38
N ASN A 267 -2.29 12.72 18.20
CA ASN A 267 -2.24 13.54 17.00
C ASN A 267 -0.91 14.29 16.81
N ASP A 268 -0.09 14.44 17.87
CA ASP A 268 1.22 15.11 17.82
C ASP A 268 2.33 14.23 17.19
N ILE A 269 2.03 12.96 16.88
CA ILE A 269 3.01 12.08 16.23
C ILE A 269 3.27 12.57 14.81
N ILE A 270 4.50 13.07 14.61
CA ILE A 270 5.02 13.44 13.29
C ILE A 270 5.73 12.22 12.72
N PRO A 271 5.28 11.72 11.56
CA PRO A 271 5.97 10.60 10.90
C PRO A 271 7.28 11.09 10.29
N GLU A 272 8.33 10.29 10.46
CA GLU A 272 9.66 10.62 9.93
C GLU A 272 10.43 9.36 9.50
N ILE A 273 11.37 9.54 8.57
CA ILE A 273 12.25 8.47 8.15
C ILE A 273 13.39 8.34 9.16
N ASN A 274 13.46 7.19 9.81
CA ASN A 274 14.53 6.88 10.74
C ASN A 274 15.74 6.29 10.00
N ASN A 275 16.84 7.01 9.97
CA ASN A 275 18.08 6.57 9.33
C ASN A 275 18.70 5.30 9.94
N ASN A 276 18.31 4.93 11.16
CA ASN A 276 18.75 3.70 11.82
C ASN A 276 17.84 2.49 11.51
N ASN A 277 16.66 2.71 10.91
CA ASN A 277 15.79 1.66 10.42
C ASN A 277 16.17 1.30 8.99
N ASN A 278 16.94 0.24 8.81
CA ASN A 278 17.45 -0.17 7.50
C ASN A 278 16.31 -0.59 6.54
N GLU A 279 15.24 -1.21 7.03
CA GLU A 279 14.10 -1.65 6.23
C GLU A 279 13.35 -0.44 5.66
N GLN A 280 13.00 0.50 6.52
CA GLN A 280 12.38 1.76 6.08
C GLN A 280 13.27 2.52 5.09
N LYS A 281 14.57 2.67 5.39
CA LYS A 281 15.51 3.43 4.56
C LYS A 281 15.68 2.88 3.14
N ILE A 282 15.54 1.58 2.95
CA ILE A 282 15.66 0.93 1.64
C ILE A 282 14.39 1.11 0.81
N GLU A 283 13.22 1.06 1.43
CA GLU A 283 11.94 1.01 0.73
C GLU A 283 11.20 2.34 0.67
N ILE A 284 11.35 3.18 1.72
CA ILE A 284 10.55 4.38 1.91
C ILE A 284 11.37 5.64 1.63
N GLY A 285 10.84 6.52 0.79
CA GLY A 285 11.44 7.80 0.43
C GLY A 285 10.82 8.99 1.15
N ASP A 286 9.59 8.86 1.61
CA ASP A 286 8.88 9.93 2.34
C ASP A 286 7.67 9.33 3.08
N ILE A 287 7.18 10.05 4.11
CA ILE A 287 6.01 9.66 4.88
C ILE A 287 5.30 10.92 5.40
N ARG A 288 3.97 11.01 5.20
CA ARG A 288 3.21 12.24 5.54
C ARG A 288 1.79 11.94 5.97
N TRP A 289 1.29 12.77 6.87
CA TRP A 289 -0.14 12.97 7.05
C TRP A 289 -0.67 13.86 5.94
N MET A 290 -1.78 13.47 5.33
CA MET A 290 -2.40 14.20 4.21
C MET A 290 -3.89 14.29 4.37
N SER A 291 -4.48 15.46 4.09
CA SER A 291 -5.92 15.59 3.94
C SER A 291 -6.44 14.70 2.81
N PHE A 292 -7.75 14.42 2.80
CA PHE A 292 -8.37 13.57 1.79
C PHE A 292 -8.03 13.99 0.36
N ASN A 293 -8.18 15.28 0.03
CA ASN A 293 -7.93 15.80 -1.32
C ASN A 293 -6.46 15.69 -1.72
N ASN A 294 -5.54 15.98 -0.80
CA ASN A 294 -4.11 15.85 -1.05
C ASN A 294 -3.73 14.37 -1.27
N ALA A 295 -4.24 13.46 -0.43
CA ALA A 295 -4.02 12.03 -0.58
C ALA A 295 -4.58 11.50 -1.91
N LEU A 296 -5.77 11.92 -2.30
CA LEU A 296 -6.41 11.53 -3.55
C LEU A 296 -5.65 12.04 -4.78
N SER A 297 -5.10 13.26 -4.71
CA SER A 297 -4.37 13.87 -5.82
C SER A 297 -2.98 13.28 -6.00
N ILE A 298 -2.28 12.90 -4.90
CA ILE A 298 -0.90 12.42 -4.98
C ILE A 298 -0.81 10.93 -5.37
N ILE A 299 -1.84 10.14 -5.09
CA ILE A 299 -1.95 8.77 -5.59
C ILE A 299 -2.08 8.83 -7.11
N ARG A 300 -1.17 8.14 -7.82
CA ARG A 300 -1.12 8.15 -9.29
C ARG A 300 -2.48 7.80 -9.91
N GLU A 301 -2.81 8.45 -11.01
CA GLU A 301 -4.15 8.36 -11.63
C GLU A 301 -4.56 6.94 -12.02
N TYR A 302 -3.61 6.13 -12.45
CA TYR A 302 -3.88 4.74 -12.83
C TYR A 302 -4.14 3.80 -11.66
N ASN A 303 -3.90 4.22 -10.41
CA ASN A 303 -4.19 3.43 -9.20
C ASN A 303 -5.64 3.66 -8.72
N ILE A 304 -6.61 3.41 -9.61
CA ILE A 304 -8.05 3.66 -9.36
C ILE A 304 -8.54 2.88 -8.14
N GLU A 305 -8.14 1.62 -8.01
CA GLU A 305 -8.54 0.76 -6.90
C GLU A 305 -8.08 1.31 -5.56
N LYS A 306 -6.86 1.85 -5.48
CA LYS A 306 -6.34 2.50 -4.28
C LYS A 306 -7.06 3.80 -3.95
N LYS A 307 -7.40 4.61 -4.96
CA LYS A 307 -8.23 5.81 -4.79
C LYS A 307 -9.62 5.44 -4.26
N ASN A 308 -10.19 4.33 -4.74
CA ASN A 308 -11.48 3.81 -4.26
C ASN A 308 -11.40 3.34 -2.80
N VAL A 309 -10.29 2.73 -2.36
CA VAL A 309 -10.08 2.40 -0.94
C VAL A 309 -10.13 3.66 -0.09
N LEU A 310 -9.41 4.72 -0.49
CA LEU A 310 -9.38 6.00 0.22
C LEU A 310 -10.77 6.65 0.26
N LEU A 311 -11.45 6.71 -0.87
CA LEU A 311 -12.79 7.29 -0.99
C LEU A 311 -13.81 6.52 -0.12
N ASN A 312 -13.83 5.20 -0.22
CA ASN A 312 -14.74 4.36 0.56
C ASN A 312 -14.50 4.52 2.07
N LEU A 313 -13.23 4.58 2.49
CA LEU A 313 -12.91 4.83 3.89
C LEU A 313 -13.41 6.20 4.35
N HIS A 314 -13.14 7.24 3.57
CA HIS A 314 -13.56 8.60 3.87
C HIS A 314 -15.07 8.72 4.04
N LEU A 315 -15.84 8.16 3.10
CA LEU A 315 -17.30 8.15 3.14
C LEU A 315 -17.84 7.33 4.32
N ASN A 316 -17.24 6.17 4.61
CA ASN A 316 -17.65 5.33 5.73
C ASN A 316 -17.45 6.02 7.09
N ILE A 317 -16.30 6.69 7.29
CA ILE A 317 -16.04 7.41 8.54
C ILE A 317 -17.02 8.57 8.69
N ARG A 318 -17.25 9.34 7.62
CA ARG A 318 -18.24 10.40 7.59
C ARG A 318 -19.62 9.89 7.99
N TYR A 319 -20.07 8.81 7.37
CA TYR A 319 -21.35 8.17 7.66
C TYR A 319 -21.47 7.73 9.13
N ILE A 320 -20.40 7.14 9.69
CA ILE A 320 -20.36 6.72 11.10
C ILE A 320 -20.55 7.92 12.02
N ILE A 321 -19.83 9.03 11.78
CA ILE A 321 -19.89 10.22 12.63
C ILE A 321 -21.24 10.91 12.52
N GLU A 322 -21.77 11.08 11.30
CA GLU A 322 -23.08 11.72 11.06
C GLU A 322 -24.21 10.94 11.74
N ASN A 323 -24.31 9.63 11.50
CA ASN A 323 -25.34 8.79 12.10
C ASN A 323 -25.24 8.71 13.61
N PHE A 324 -24.02 8.70 14.15
CA PHE A 324 -23.84 8.74 15.60
C PHE A 324 -24.33 10.07 16.17
N LYS A 325 -24.02 11.19 15.54
CA LYS A 325 -24.48 12.53 15.97
C LYS A 325 -26.00 12.59 16.05
N ASP A 326 -26.69 12.14 15.00
CA ASP A 326 -28.15 12.12 14.93
C ASP A 326 -28.77 11.20 16.01
N SER A 327 -28.24 9.99 16.14
CA SER A 327 -28.71 9.00 17.12
C SER A 327 -28.46 9.50 18.56
N LEU A 328 -27.33 10.15 18.80
CA LEU A 328 -26.97 10.70 20.11
C LEU A 328 -27.88 11.87 20.52
N GLU A 329 -28.23 12.73 19.56
CA GLU A 329 -29.16 13.83 19.81
C GLU A 329 -30.55 13.32 20.24
N ILE A 330 -31.07 12.32 19.53
CA ILE A 330 -32.34 11.68 19.89
C ILE A 330 -32.24 11.04 21.27
N PHE A 331 -31.21 10.24 21.53
CA PHE A 331 -31.01 9.54 22.80
C PHE A 331 -30.96 10.52 23.97
N LEU A 332 -30.18 11.60 23.89
CA LEU A 332 -30.05 12.57 24.99
C LEU A 332 -31.32 13.39 25.27
N LYS A 333 -32.24 13.50 24.31
CA LYS A 333 -33.56 14.11 24.52
C LYS A 333 -34.52 13.19 25.29
N THR A 334 -34.27 11.90 25.34
CA THR A 334 -35.10 10.89 26.01
C THR A 334 -34.60 10.51 27.41
N GLN A 335 -33.43 10.99 27.82
CA GLN A 335 -32.83 10.81 29.14
C GLN A 335 -33.12 12.02 30.03
#